data_64498df4657ada5f6c02f641c2044bf1
#
_entry.id   64498df4657ada5f6c02f641c2044bf1
#
_cell.length_a   1.000
_cell.length_b   1.000
_cell.length_c   1.000
_cell.angle_alpha   90.00
_cell.angle_beta   90.00
_cell.angle_gamma   90.00
#
_symmetry.space_group_name_H-M   'P 1'
#
loop_
_entity.id
_entity.type
_entity.pdbx_description
1 polymer ?
#
loop_
_entity_poly.entity_id
_entity_poly.type
_entity_poly.pdbx_seq_one_letter_code
_entity_poly.pdbx_strand_id
1 'polypeptide(L)'
;MSEVTRTDAIIIGAGPVGLFAVFELGLLDIKAHLIDILPKIGGQCSELYPEKPIYDIPGFPVVTGQELVDNLNRQIHPFGPTFHLGEMVEGLEVLGTPDEPLFRVRTDADTILEAKVVLIAAGGGSFQPKRPPTPGVEAYEGKSVFYAVRKMEHFRGRRVLIAGGGDSALDWALNLHPVAARVTLVHRRDEFRAAPHSVNAMRALVAENKMDLAIAQLAGLKGSEGQITAVTLKGADQQPFDLECDDLLAFYGLTMKLGPIADWGLNLHENLIPTDTAKFETNVPGIFAVGDIITYPGKLKLILSGFHEAALAAQRAHHYVYPHKKLLLQYTTSSTSLQRKLGVA
;
A
#
# COMPACT_ATOMS: atom_id res chain seq x y z
N MET A 1 -10.99 -1.82 -32.89
CA MET A 1 -9.65 -2.14 -32.36
C MET A 1 -9.26 -1.00 -31.48
N SER A 2 -8.93 -1.26 -30.21
CA SER A 2 -8.50 -0.21 -29.26
C SER A 2 -7.19 0.41 -29.76
N GLU A 3 -7.07 1.73 -29.67
CA GLU A 3 -5.87 2.45 -30.09
C GLU A 3 -4.71 2.11 -29.14
N VAL A 4 -3.54 1.83 -29.73
CA VAL A 4 -2.32 1.54 -28.97
C VAL A 4 -1.65 2.85 -28.61
N THR A 5 -1.55 3.14 -27.32
CA THR A 5 -0.81 4.33 -26.82
C THR A 5 0.63 3.93 -26.49
N ARG A 6 1.60 4.74 -27.00
CA ARG A 6 3.05 4.52 -26.75
C ARG A 6 3.57 5.49 -25.73
N THR A 7 4.39 4.96 -24.82
CA THR A 7 5.11 5.73 -23.79
C THR A 7 6.51 5.14 -23.60
N ASP A 8 7.36 5.77 -22.80
CA ASP A 8 8.71 5.25 -22.51
C ASP A 8 8.67 4.17 -21.43
N ALA A 9 7.81 4.35 -20.41
CA ALA A 9 7.67 3.44 -19.27
C ALA A 9 6.20 3.28 -18.87
N ILE A 10 5.84 2.08 -18.42
CA ILE A 10 4.57 1.76 -17.79
C ILE A 10 4.85 1.41 -16.32
N ILE A 11 4.18 2.08 -15.38
CA ILE A 11 4.26 1.79 -13.95
C ILE A 11 2.94 1.10 -13.54
N ILE A 12 3.04 -0.06 -12.90
CA ILE A 12 1.89 -0.82 -12.40
C ILE A 12 1.81 -0.64 -10.89
N GLY A 13 0.83 0.12 -10.45
CA GLY A 13 0.65 0.55 -9.06
C GLY A 13 0.94 2.04 -8.86
N ALA A 14 -0.07 2.81 -8.46
CA ALA A 14 0.01 4.24 -8.15
C ALA A 14 0.08 4.49 -6.62
N GLY A 15 0.66 3.56 -5.86
CA GLY A 15 1.03 3.77 -4.46
C GLY A 15 2.23 4.72 -4.30
N PRO A 16 2.67 5.02 -3.06
CA PRO A 16 3.76 5.96 -2.83
C PRO A 16 5.03 5.67 -3.64
N VAL A 17 5.40 4.39 -3.77
CA VAL A 17 6.60 3.98 -4.50
C VAL A 17 6.43 4.18 -6.01
N GLY A 18 5.25 3.85 -6.57
CA GLY A 18 4.95 4.10 -7.99
C GLY A 18 4.91 5.58 -8.32
N LEU A 19 4.35 6.40 -7.44
CA LEU A 19 4.39 7.86 -7.60
C LEU A 19 5.83 8.38 -7.58
N PHE A 20 6.65 7.95 -6.61
CA PHE A 20 8.05 8.38 -6.56
C PHE A 20 8.86 7.88 -7.76
N ALA A 21 8.54 6.71 -8.31
CA ALA A 21 9.16 6.22 -9.54
C ALA A 21 8.94 7.16 -10.74
N VAL A 22 7.78 7.83 -10.83
CA VAL A 22 7.55 8.88 -11.84
C VAL A 22 8.55 10.02 -11.69
N PHE A 23 8.84 10.45 -10.46
CA PHE A 23 9.83 11.49 -10.20
C PHE A 23 11.21 11.07 -10.69
N GLU A 24 11.67 9.89 -10.30
CA GLU A 24 12.99 9.39 -10.68
C GLU A 24 13.14 9.17 -12.20
N LEU A 25 12.11 8.62 -12.85
CA LEU A 25 12.08 8.50 -14.31
C LEU A 25 12.04 9.88 -14.98
N GLY A 26 11.27 10.81 -14.45
CA GLY A 26 11.14 12.18 -14.96
C GLY A 26 12.43 12.99 -14.87
N LEU A 27 13.29 12.74 -13.85
CA LEU A 27 14.64 13.31 -13.78
C LEU A 27 15.51 12.90 -14.98
N LEU A 28 15.21 11.75 -15.58
CA LEU A 28 15.93 11.16 -16.71
C LEU A 28 15.21 11.40 -18.06
N ASP A 29 14.22 12.29 -18.08
CA ASP A 29 13.37 12.59 -19.26
C ASP A 29 12.60 11.37 -19.79
N ILE A 30 12.29 10.39 -18.95
CA ILE A 30 11.50 9.22 -19.28
C ILE A 30 10.04 9.49 -18.92
N LYS A 31 9.14 9.41 -19.90
CA LYS A 31 7.71 9.60 -19.72
C LYS A 31 7.07 8.31 -19.23
N ALA A 32 6.19 8.43 -18.24
CA ALA A 32 5.53 7.27 -17.63
C ALA A 32 4.01 7.38 -17.66
N HIS A 33 3.35 6.26 -17.93
CA HIS A 33 1.95 6.02 -17.65
C HIS A 33 1.83 5.12 -16.42
N LEU A 34 0.89 5.44 -15.53
CA LEU A 34 0.61 4.62 -14.34
C LEU A 34 -0.75 3.95 -14.50
N ILE A 35 -0.81 2.67 -14.13
CA ILE A 35 -2.05 1.89 -14.09
C ILE A 35 -2.27 1.46 -12.64
N ASP A 36 -3.48 1.65 -12.12
CA ASP A 36 -3.85 1.14 -10.79
C ASP A 36 -5.29 0.65 -10.78
N ILE A 37 -5.53 -0.49 -10.12
CA ILE A 37 -6.88 -1.06 -9.93
C ILE A 37 -7.77 -0.17 -9.05
N LEU A 38 -7.17 0.65 -8.18
CA LEU A 38 -7.90 1.58 -7.34
C LEU A 38 -8.34 2.82 -8.16
N PRO A 39 -9.52 3.39 -7.86
CA PRO A 39 -10.03 4.57 -8.57
C PRO A 39 -9.33 5.87 -8.17
N LYS A 40 -8.33 5.80 -7.30
CA LYS A 40 -7.54 6.94 -6.80
C LYS A 40 -6.09 6.54 -6.57
N ILE A 41 -5.19 7.51 -6.63
CA ILE A 41 -3.78 7.33 -6.32
C ILE A 41 -3.54 7.12 -4.82
N GLY A 42 -2.38 6.57 -4.47
CA GLY A 42 -1.89 6.43 -3.09
C GLY A 42 -1.90 5.00 -2.55
N GLY A 43 -2.52 4.04 -3.28
CA GLY A 43 -2.52 2.64 -2.86
C GLY A 43 -3.05 2.45 -1.44
N GLN A 44 -2.34 1.66 -0.63
CA GLN A 44 -2.74 1.39 0.76
C GLN A 44 -2.79 2.65 1.63
N CYS A 45 -1.94 3.65 1.41
CA CYS A 45 -1.92 4.89 2.19
C CYS A 45 -3.25 5.64 2.10
N SER A 46 -3.80 5.79 0.89
CA SER A 46 -5.09 6.46 0.69
C SER A 46 -6.29 5.56 0.96
N GLU A 47 -6.16 4.24 0.79
CA GLU A 47 -7.28 3.31 0.89
C GLU A 47 -7.51 2.81 2.32
N LEU A 48 -6.44 2.48 3.04
CA LEU A 48 -6.54 1.80 4.33
C LEU A 48 -6.30 2.70 5.54
N TYR A 49 -5.41 3.71 5.40
CA TYR A 49 -4.96 4.51 6.54
C TYR A 49 -4.60 5.97 6.19
N PRO A 50 -5.49 6.72 5.52
CA PRO A 50 -5.17 8.10 5.07
C PRO A 50 -4.82 9.05 6.21
N GLU A 51 -5.44 8.91 7.38
CA GLU A 51 -5.22 9.76 8.56
C GLU A 51 -4.20 9.17 9.56
N LYS A 52 -3.63 7.99 9.25
CA LYS A 52 -2.62 7.38 10.13
C LYS A 52 -1.30 8.16 10.05
N PRO A 53 -0.71 8.57 11.19
CA PRO A 53 0.61 9.18 11.21
C PRO A 53 1.69 8.14 10.86
N ILE A 54 2.63 8.56 10.02
CA ILE A 54 3.82 7.81 9.58
C ILE A 54 5.03 8.60 10.07
N TYR A 55 6.00 7.93 10.69
CA TYR A 55 7.14 8.55 11.35
C TYR A 55 8.48 8.22 10.72
N ASP A 56 8.51 7.30 9.73
CA ASP A 56 9.71 6.76 9.11
C ASP A 56 9.92 7.25 7.65
N ILE A 57 9.31 8.39 7.31
CA ILE A 57 9.59 9.08 6.03
C ILE A 57 10.68 10.11 6.27
N PRO A 58 11.85 9.98 5.63
CA PRO A 58 12.96 10.90 5.81
C PRO A 58 12.58 12.36 5.55
N GLY A 59 12.99 13.26 6.44
CA GLY A 59 12.70 14.68 6.33
C GLY A 59 11.35 15.12 6.92
N PHE A 60 10.47 14.16 7.30
CA PHE A 60 9.21 14.45 7.97
C PHE A 60 9.21 13.85 9.38
N PRO A 61 9.18 14.68 10.44
CA PRO A 61 9.00 14.17 11.82
C PRO A 61 7.72 13.36 11.99
N VAL A 62 6.67 13.78 11.26
CA VAL A 62 5.39 13.09 11.12
C VAL A 62 4.72 13.54 9.83
N VAL A 63 4.07 12.62 9.14
CA VAL A 63 3.24 12.88 7.96
C VAL A 63 2.11 11.85 7.96
N THR A 64 0.89 12.24 7.61
CA THR A 64 -0.19 11.26 7.44
C THR A 64 -0.09 10.52 6.11
N GLY A 65 -0.76 9.37 6.00
CA GLY A 65 -0.79 8.60 4.75
C GLY A 65 -1.27 9.43 3.56
N GLN A 66 -2.33 10.24 3.74
CA GLN A 66 -2.86 11.09 2.68
C GLN A 66 -1.94 12.27 2.36
N GLU A 67 -1.39 12.95 3.38
CA GLU A 67 -0.44 14.06 3.16
C GLU A 67 0.82 13.60 2.40
N LEU A 68 1.31 12.39 2.68
CA LEU A 68 2.43 11.81 1.92
C LEU A 68 2.07 11.65 0.44
N VAL A 69 0.88 11.10 0.15
CA VAL A 69 0.40 10.91 -1.23
C VAL A 69 0.22 12.25 -1.93
N ASP A 70 -0.36 13.25 -1.26
CA ASP A 70 -0.58 14.60 -1.81
C ASP A 70 0.77 15.29 -2.11
N ASN A 71 1.77 15.12 -1.24
CA ASN A 71 3.12 15.63 -1.43
C ASN A 71 3.81 14.97 -2.63
N LEU A 72 3.73 13.64 -2.75
CA LEU A 72 4.27 12.91 -3.90
C LEU A 72 3.58 13.30 -5.20
N ASN A 73 2.25 13.46 -5.20
CA ASN A 73 1.50 13.89 -6.37
C ASN A 73 1.92 15.29 -6.82
N ARG A 74 2.12 16.22 -5.88
CA ARG A 74 2.67 17.56 -6.21
C ARG A 74 4.09 17.48 -6.77
N GLN A 75 4.92 16.59 -6.22
CA GLN A 75 6.31 16.42 -6.64
C GLN A 75 6.42 15.91 -8.09
N ILE A 76 5.50 15.05 -8.52
CA ILE A 76 5.51 14.46 -9.88
C ILE A 76 4.77 15.30 -10.93
N HIS A 77 3.93 16.24 -10.49
CA HIS A 77 3.12 17.08 -11.40
C HIS A 77 3.92 17.73 -12.57
N PRO A 78 5.15 18.24 -12.35
CA PRO A 78 5.95 18.84 -13.43
C PRO A 78 6.36 17.85 -14.54
N PHE A 79 6.28 16.53 -14.30
CA PHE A 79 6.64 15.50 -15.27
C PHE A 79 5.44 15.01 -16.11
N GLY A 80 4.22 15.46 -15.77
CA GLY A 80 3.01 15.20 -16.54
C GLY A 80 2.68 13.72 -16.73
N PRO A 81 2.67 12.86 -15.68
CA PRO A 81 2.32 11.46 -15.84
C PRO A 81 0.86 11.30 -16.26
N THR A 82 0.57 10.25 -17.03
CA THR A 82 -0.81 9.86 -17.36
C THR A 82 -1.25 8.73 -16.43
N PHE A 83 -2.43 8.87 -15.84
CA PHE A 83 -2.99 7.88 -14.94
C PHE A 83 -4.14 7.11 -15.61
N HIS A 84 -4.14 5.80 -15.45
CA HIS A 84 -5.21 4.87 -15.79
C HIS A 84 -5.68 4.23 -14.47
N LEU A 85 -6.65 4.87 -13.82
CA LEU A 85 -7.15 4.48 -12.50
C LEU A 85 -8.46 3.71 -12.62
N GLY A 86 -8.66 2.74 -11.71
CA GLY A 86 -9.79 1.81 -11.76
C GLY A 86 -9.62 0.74 -12.83
N GLU A 87 -8.39 0.52 -13.31
CA GLU A 87 -8.07 -0.46 -14.35
C GLU A 87 -7.07 -1.48 -13.82
N MET A 88 -7.34 -2.76 -14.06
CA MET A 88 -6.44 -3.86 -13.71
C MET A 88 -5.65 -4.31 -14.95
N VAL A 89 -4.33 -4.43 -14.81
CA VAL A 89 -3.52 -5.04 -15.86
C VAL A 89 -3.82 -6.54 -15.91
N GLU A 90 -4.38 -7.00 -17.04
CA GLU A 90 -4.69 -8.42 -17.28
C GLU A 90 -3.56 -9.16 -17.99
N GLY A 91 -2.91 -8.51 -18.93
CA GLY A 91 -1.90 -9.15 -19.79
C GLY A 91 -0.67 -8.30 -20.01
N LEU A 92 0.46 -8.99 -20.13
CA LEU A 92 1.73 -8.43 -20.55
C LEU A 92 2.32 -9.33 -21.65
N GLU A 93 2.61 -8.75 -22.81
CA GLU A 93 3.25 -9.42 -23.94
C GLU A 93 4.66 -8.85 -24.13
N VAL A 94 5.64 -9.72 -24.33
CA VAL A 94 7.00 -9.34 -24.69
C VAL A 94 7.10 -9.31 -26.22
N LEU A 95 7.27 -8.13 -26.79
CA LEU A 95 7.35 -7.91 -28.24
C LEU A 95 8.78 -7.71 -28.74
N GLY A 96 9.68 -7.23 -27.87
CA GLY A 96 11.07 -6.93 -28.19
C GLY A 96 12.03 -8.08 -27.87
N THR A 97 13.31 -7.76 -27.89
CA THR A 97 14.41 -8.65 -27.49
C THR A 97 14.98 -8.25 -26.13
N PRO A 98 15.82 -9.05 -25.47
CA PRO A 98 16.47 -8.67 -24.22
C PRO A 98 17.32 -7.39 -24.31
N ASP A 99 17.92 -7.11 -25.46
CA ASP A 99 18.75 -5.91 -25.68
C ASP A 99 17.91 -4.70 -26.09
N GLU A 100 16.80 -4.92 -26.77
CA GLU A 100 15.84 -3.89 -27.18
C GLU A 100 14.42 -4.28 -26.73
N PRO A 101 14.12 -4.18 -25.43
CA PRO A 101 12.83 -4.59 -24.91
C PRO A 101 11.71 -3.70 -25.42
N LEU A 102 10.57 -4.31 -25.67
CA LEU A 102 9.30 -3.66 -25.96
C LEU A 102 8.22 -4.55 -25.38
N PHE A 103 7.34 -3.96 -24.62
CA PHE A 103 6.23 -4.64 -23.96
C PHE A 103 4.92 -4.03 -24.38
N ARG A 104 3.89 -4.88 -24.49
CA ARG A 104 2.50 -4.45 -24.60
C ARG A 104 1.76 -4.88 -23.35
N VAL A 105 1.12 -3.93 -22.72
CA VAL A 105 0.27 -4.14 -21.53
C VAL A 105 -1.17 -3.87 -21.92
N ARG A 106 -2.09 -4.75 -21.48
CA ARG A 106 -3.53 -4.61 -21.66
C ARG A 106 -4.23 -4.62 -20.31
N THR A 107 -5.23 -3.74 -20.15
CA THR A 107 -6.10 -3.68 -18.96
C THR A 107 -7.47 -4.31 -19.24
N ASP A 108 -8.23 -4.54 -18.15
CA ASP A 108 -9.64 -4.99 -18.16
C ASP A 108 -10.61 -3.94 -18.73
N ALA A 109 -10.15 -2.69 -18.92
CA ALA A 109 -10.87 -1.61 -19.58
C ALA A 109 -10.48 -1.46 -21.07
N ASP A 110 -9.82 -2.46 -21.67
CA ASP A 110 -9.32 -2.44 -23.05
C ASP A 110 -8.29 -1.34 -23.36
N THR A 111 -7.66 -0.75 -22.35
CA THR A 111 -6.51 0.15 -22.53
C THR A 111 -5.29 -0.67 -22.96
N ILE A 112 -4.66 -0.26 -24.08
CA ILE A 112 -3.45 -0.92 -24.62
C ILE A 112 -2.30 0.08 -24.61
N LEU A 113 -1.24 -0.22 -23.83
CA LEU A 113 -0.02 0.57 -23.78
C LEU A 113 1.18 -0.22 -24.29
N GLU A 114 2.06 0.45 -25.01
CA GLU A 114 3.37 -0.09 -25.41
C GLU A 114 4.50 0.77 -24.81
N ALA A 115 5.50 0.11 -24.20
CA ALA A 115 6.66 0.76 -23.64
C ALA A 115 7.90 -0.14 -23.68
N LYS A 116 9.08 0.47 -23.62
CA LYS A 116 10.36 -0.24 -23.49
C LYS A 116 10.62 -0.74 -22.08
N VAL A 117 9.96 -0.15 -21.09
CA VAL A 117 10.16 -0.44 -19.67
C VAL A 117 8.82 -0.65 -19.00
N VAL A 118 8.76 -1.70 -18.16
CA VAL A 118 7.65 -1.92 -17.22
C VAL A 118 8.21 -1.94 -15.80
N LEU A 119 7.62 -1.14 -14.90
CA LEU A 119 8.00 -1.08 -13.50
C LEU A 119 6.82 -1.50 -12.63
N ILE A 120 6.96 -2.62 -11.92
CA ILE A 120 5.93 -3.20 -11.06
C ILE A 120 6.10 -2.65 -9.65
N ALA A 121 5.21 -1.74 -9.24
CA ALA A 121 5.14 -1.12 -7.91
C ALA A 121 3.80 -1.44 -7.21
N ALA A 122 3.28 -2.65 -7.45
CA ALA A 122 1.92 -3.06 -7.09
C ALA A 122 1.77 -3.41 -5.59
N GLY A 123 2.76 -3.09 -4.73
CA GLY A 123 2.70 -3.34 -3.29
C GLY A 123 2.50 -4.83 -2.98
N GLY A 124 1.40 -5.19 -2.34
CA GLY A 124 1.03 -6.59 -2.12
C GLY A 124 0.17 -7.20 -3.22
N GLY A 125 0.06 -6.57 -4.38
CA GLY A 125 -0.94 -6.92 -5.39
C GLY A 125 -2.33 -6.42 -4.99
N SER A 126 -3.39 -7.04 -5.52
CA SER A 126 -4.72 -6.74 -5.03
C SER A 126 -4.87 -7.26 -3.60
N PHE A 127 -5.25 -6.38 -2.69
CA PHE A 127 -5.39 -6.73 -1.28
C PHE A 127 -6.86 -6.77 -0.86
N GLN A 128 -7.20 -7.76 -0.05
CA GLN A 128 -8.51 -7.87 0.58
C GLN A 128 -8.33 -8.10 2.08
N PRO A 129 -9.04 -7.37 2.94
CA PRO A 129 -9.05 -7.65 4.37
C PRO A 129 -9.55 -9.07 4.65
N LYS A 130 -8.88 -9.74 5.56
CA LYS A 130 -9.37 -11.02 6.06
C LYS A 130 -10.56 -10.77 6.96
N ARG A 131 -11.70 -11.34 6.58
CA ARG A 131 -12.90 -11.33 7.42
C ARG A 131 -12.69 -12.07 8.73
N PRO A 132 -13.26 -11.58 9.83
CA PRO A 132 -13.32 -12.38 11.04
C PRO A 132 -14.12 -13.67 10.78
N PRO A 133 -13.75 -14.80 11.42
CA PRO A 133 -14.44 -16.07 11.25
C PRO A 133 -15.80 -16.08 12.01
N THR A 134 -16.65 -15.10 11.69
CA THR A 134 -17.91 -14.86 12.38
C THR A 134 -19.03 -14.86 11.36
N PRO A 135 -19.99 -15.80 11.44
CA PRO A 135 -21.12 -15.86 10.52
C PRO A 135 -21.94 -14.56 10.54
N GLY A 136 -22.38 -14.11 9.35
CA GLY A 136 -23.26 -12.95 9.21
C GLY A 136 -22.55 -11.59 9.29
N VAL A 137 -21.21 -11.55 9.30
CA VAL A 137 -20.43 -10.31 9.37
C VAL A 137 -20.73 -9.38 8.18
N GLU A 138 -21.06 -9.96 7.02
CA GLU A 138 -21.36 -9.25 5.78
C GLU A 138 -22.53 -8.26 5.91
N ALA A 139 -23.49 -8.54 6.79
CA ALA A 139 -24.64 -7.65 7.03
C ALA A 139 -24.23 -6.32 7.68
N TYR A 140 -23.08 -6.27 8.32
CA TYR A 140 -22.58 -5.13 9.09
C TYR A 140 -21.42 -4.39 8.41
N GLU A 141 -20.83 -4.99 7.34
CA GLU A 141 -19.68 -4.42 6.63
C GLU A 141 -19.99 -3.04 6.05
N GLY A 142 -19.07 -2.10 6.26
CA GLY A 142 -19.18 -0.71 5.81
C GLY A 142 -20.16 0.17 6.60
N LYS A 143 -20.89 -0.40 7.58
CA LYS A 143 -21.81 0.33 8.45
C LYS A 143 -21.34 0.39 9.90
N SER A 144 -20.98 -0.75 10.48
CA SER A 144 -20.46 -0.87 11.84
C SER A 144 -19.33 -1.90 11.98
N VAL A 145 -18.99 -2.61 10.92
CA VAL A 145 -17.80 -3.46 10.82
C VAL A 145 -16.90 -2.90 9.73
N PHE A 146 -15.68 -2.56 10.10
CA PHE A 146 -14.70 -1.92 9.23
C PHE A 146 -13.37 -2.66 9.26
N TYR A 147 -12.63 -2.58 8.15
CA TYR A 147 -11.30 -3.19 7.96
C TYR A 147 -10.20 -2.14 7.81
N ALA A 148 -10.59 -0.87 7.80
CA ALA A 148 -9.72 0.28 7.63
C ALA A 148 -10.31 1.49 8.36
N VAL A 149 -9.47 2.40 8.82
CA VAL A 149 -9.91 3.69 9.37
C VAL A 149 -9.64 4.76 8.34
N ARG A 150 -10.69 5.15 7.61
CA ARG A 150 -10.59 6.21 6.59
C ARG A 150 -10.80 7.60 7.18
N LYS A 151 -11.61 7.69 8.27
CA LYS A 151 -11.88 8.93 9.02
C LYS A 151 -11.99 8.60 10.50
N MET A 152 -11.10 9.14 11.31
CA MET A 152 -11.14 8.94 12.77
C MET A 152 -12.37 9.58 13.39
N GLU A 153 -12.85 10.67 12.80
CA GLU A 153 -14.04 11.40 13.30
C GLU A 153 -15.31 10.54 13.31
N HIS A 154 -15.41 9.51 12.44
CA HIS A 154 -16.51 8.54 12.47
C HIS A 154 -16.66 7.86 13.84
N PHE A 155 -15.55 7.64 14.52
CA PHE A 155 -15.51 6.92 15.80
C PHE A 155 -15.63 7.83 17.03
N ARG A 156 -15.80 9.14 16.83
CA ARG A 156 -15.92 10.09 17.93
C ARG A 156 -17.11 9.77 18.82
N GLY A 157 -16.81 9.62 20.13
CA GLY A 157 -17.82 9.35 21.15
C GLY A 157 -18.45 7.95 21.07
N ARG A 158 -17.90 7.03 20.25
CA ARG A 158 -18.41 5.66 20.08
C ARG A 158 -17.59 4.66 20.89
N ARG A 159 -18.20 3.52 21.23
CA ARG A 159 -17.53 2.37 21.83
C ARG A 159 -16.96 1.53 20.69
N VAL A 160 -15.66 1.53 20.55
CA VAL A 160 -14.95 0.88 19.42
C VAL A 160 -14.26 -0.39 19.92
N LEU A 161 -14.60 -1.53 19.35
CA LEU A 161 -13.87 -2.76 19.55
C LEU A 161 -12.90 -2.96 18.40
N ILE A 162 -11.62 -3.21 18.72
CA ILE A 162 -10.56 -3.47 17.76
C ILE A 162 -10.11 -4.91 17.93
N ALA A 163 -10.31 -5.74 16.90
CA ALA A 163 -9.91 -7.14 16.90
C ALA A 163 -8.62 -7.34 16.09
N GLY A 164 -7.54 -7.69 16.77
CA GLY A 164 -6.23 -7.92 16.17
C GLY A 164 -5.09 -7.85 17.19
N GLY A 165 -3.87 -8.20 16.76
CA GLY A 165 -2.69 -8.20 17.64
C GLY A 165 -1.40 -7.83 16.90
N GLY A 166 -1.49 -7.26 15.70
CA GLY A 166 -0.39 -6.71 14.93
C GLY A 166 -0.34 -5.19 15.01
N ASP A 167 0.65 -4.58 14.33
CA ASP A 167 0.87 -3.12 14.33
C ASP A 167 -0.39 -2.32 14.01
N SER A 168 -1.15 -2.71 12.97
CA SER A 168 -2.38 -2.00 12.61
C SER A 168 -3.40 -1.93 13.74
N ALA A 169 -3.59 -3.03 14.51
CA ALA A 169 -4.56 -3.06 15.60
C ALA A 169 -4.12 -2.17 16.75
N LEU A 170 -2.82 -2.24 17.13
CA LEU A 170 -2.30 -1.44 18.24
C LEU A 170 -2.21 0.04 17.88
N ASP A 171 -1.72 0.37 16.69
CA ASP A 171 -1.64 1.76 16.23
C ASP A 171 -3.03 2.42 16.23
N TRP A 172 -4.05 1.72 15.70
CA TRP A 172 -5.41 2.26 15.72
C TRP A 172 -6.02 2.30 17.10
N ALA A 173 -5.69 1.35 17.99
CA ALA A 173 -6.12 1.45 19.39
C ALA A 173 -5.57 2.70 20.07
N LEU A 174 -4.29 3.02 19.85
CA LEU A 174 -3.65 4.21 20.38
C LEU A 174 -4.16 5.51 19.76
N ASN A 175 -4.37 5.53 18.43
CA ASN A 175 -4.84 6.74 17.74
C ASN A 175 -6.32 7.04 17.99
N LEU A 176 -7.18 6.01 18.14
CA LEU A 176 -8.61 6.20 18.40
C LEU A 176 -8.93 6.39 19.89
N HIS A 177 -8.06 5.99 20.80
CA HIS A 177 -8.27 6.17 22.23
C HIS A 177 -8.67 7.61 22.63
N PRO A 178 -8.05 8.69 22.12
CA PRO A 178 -8.45 10.05 22.50
C PRO A 178 -9.73 10.55 21.78
N VAL A 179 -10.23 9.82 20.81
CA VAL A 179 -11.36 10.21 19.95
C VAL A 179 -12.64 9.46 20.33
N ALA A 180 -12.55 8.15 20.54
CA ALA A 180 -13.66 7.28 20.90
C ALA A 180 -14.11 7.48 22.35
N ALA A 181 -15.36 7.15 22.68
CA ALA A 181 -15.82 7.10 24.07
C ALA A 181 -15.10 6.00 24.86
N ARG A 182 -14.88 4.86 24.24
CA ARG A 182 -14.11 3.73 24.80
C ARG A 182 -13.50 2.91 23.69
N VAL A 183 -12.25 2.50 23.84
CA VAL A 183 -11.57 1.54 22.96
C VAL A 183 -11.34 0.24 23.73
N THR A 184 -11.76 -0.87 23.16
CA THR A 184 -11.44 -2.21 23.67
C THR A 184 -10.63 -2.96 22.63
N LEU A 185 -9.37 -3.29 22.94
CA LEU A 185 -8.55 -4.17 22.11
C LEU A 185 -8.85 -5.63 22.45
N VAL A 186 -9.18 -6.42 21.44
CA VAL A 186 -9.44 -7.86 21.58
C VAL A 186 -8.37 -8.64 20.85
N HIS A 187 -7.67 -9.51 21.55
CA HIS A 187 -6.72 -10.43 20.94
C HIS A 187 -6.79 -11.80 21.60
N ARG A 188 -6.57 -12.87 20.79
CA ARG A 188 -6.71 -14.26 21.24
C ARG A 188 -5.63 -14.72 22.24
N ARG A 189 -4.52 -14.01 22.36
CA ARG A 189 -3.36 -14.30 23.21
C ARG A 189 -2.81 -13.02 23.81
N ASP A 190 -2.18 -13.09 24.96
CA ASP A 190 -1.47 -11.96 25.57
C ASP A 190 -0.04 -11.77 25.00
N GLU A 191 0.12 -12.10 23.71
CA GLU A 191 1.35 -11.94 22.94
C GLU A 191 1.03 -11.18 21.65
N PHE A 192 1.67 -10.04 21.44
CA PHE A 192 1.41 -9.15 20.32
C PHE A 192 2.55 -9.20 19.31
N ARG A 193 2.19 -9.12 18.00
CA ARG A 193 3.14 -9.03 16.89
C ARG A 193 3.36 -7.57 16.44
N ALA A 194 3.22 -6.63 17.35
CA ALA A 194 3.40 -5.23 17.12
C ALA A 194 4.71 -4.74 17.72
N ALA A 195 5.12 -3.52 17.34
CA ALA A 195 6.30 -2.88 17.90
C ALA A 195 6.22 -2.81 19.42
N PRO A 196 7.30 -3.13 20.15
CA PRO A 196 7.31 -3.13 21.62
C PRO A 196 6.85 -1.80 22.24
N HIS A 197 7.18 -0.68 21.59
CA HIS A 197 6.72 0.65 22.03
C HIS A 197 5.19 0.75 22.04
N SER A 198 4.53 0.34 20.96
CA SER A 198 3.05 0.37 20.85
C SER A 198 2.39 -0.57 21.87
N VAL A 199 2.99 -1.74 22.10
CA VAL A 199 2.51 -2.70 23.13
C VAL A 199 2.60 -2.08 24.54
N ASN A 200 3.73 -1.47 24.86
CA ASN A 200 3.94 -0.82 26.17
C ASN A 200 2.98 0.37 26.37
N ALA A 201 2.78 1.21 25.34
CA ALA A 201 1.85 2.34 25.39
C ALA A 201 0.40 1.86 25.61
N MET A 202 -0.03 0.81 24.89
CA MET A 202 -1.34 0.20 25.06
C MET A 202 -1.52 -0.33 26.49
N ARG A 203 -0.55 -1.09 27.02
CA ARG A 203 -0.59 -1.63 28.39
C ARG A 203 -0.65 -0.53 29.46
N ALA A 204 0.04 0.59 29.26
CA ALA A 204 -0.04 1.74 30.15
C ALA A 204 -1.46 2.33 30.19
N LEU A 205 -2.10 2.52 29.02
CA LEU A 205 -3.48 2.99 28.95
C LEU A 205 -4.48 2.03 29.60
N VAL A 206 -4.26 0.72 29.46
CA VAL A 206 -5.08 -0.29 30.15
C VAL A 206 -4.90 -0.20 31.66
N ALA A 207 -3.67 -0.09 32.15
CA ALA A 207 -3.37 0.05 33.58
C ALA A 207 -3.99 1.33 34.20
N GLU A 208 -4.07 2.40 33.40
CA GLU A 208 -4.71 3.67 33.78
C GLU A 208 -6.24 3.66 33.60
N ASN A 209 -6.84 2.52 33.23
CA ASN A 209 -8.27 2.37 32.94
C ASN A 209 -8.79 3.33 31.84
N LYS A 210 -7.92 3.72 30.90
CA LYS A 210 -8.25 4.60 29.78
C LYS A 210 -8.69 3.83 28.53
N MET A 211 -8.34 2.55 28.44
CA MET A 211 -8.83 1.60 27.43
C MET A 211 -8.92 0.19 28.03
N ASP A 212 -9.58 -0.73 27.31
CA ASP A 212 -9.72 -2.11 27.72
C ASP A 212 -8.90 -3.06 26.87
N LEU A 213 -8.47 -4.16 27.50
CA LEU A 213 -7.87 -5.30 26.82
C LEU A 213 -8.67 -6.57 27.17
N ALA A 214 -9.17 -7.28 26.16
CA ALA A 214 -9.80 -8.56 26.31
C ALA A 214 -8.98 -9.66 25.62
N ILE A 215 -8.48 -10.62 26.40
CA ILE A 215 -7.81 -11.80 25.85
C ILE A 215 -8.88 -12.84 25.52
N ALA A 216 -9.39 -12.74 24.29
CA ALA A 216 -10.54 -13.53 23.83
C ALA A 216 -10.55 -13.64 22.30
N GLN A 217 -11.41 -14.52 21.79
CA GLN A 217 -11.69 -14.67 20.36
C GLN A 217 -13.08 -14.14 20.04
N LEU A 218 -13.21 -13.48 18.89
CA LEU A 218 -14.50 -13.08 18.35
C LEU A 218 -15.29 -14.34 17.95
N ALA A 219 -16.52 -14.49 18.45
CA ALA A 219 -17.36 -15.65 18.23
C ALA A 219 -18.72 -15.32 17.60
N GLY A 220 -19.20 -14.08 17.73
CA GLY A 220 -20.49 -13.68 17.18
C GLY A 220 -20.65 -12.16 17.14
N LEU A 221 -21.67 -11.73 16.41
CA LEU A 221 -22.10 -10.33 16.34
C LEU A 221 -23.58 -10.27 16.74
N LYS A 222 -23.98 -9.22 17.45
CA LYS A 222 -25.36 -8.88 17.80
C LYS A 222 -25.71 -7.51 17.30
N GLY A 223 -26.87 -7.37 16.70
CA GLY A 223 -27.32 -6.09 16.15
C GLY A 223 -28.42 -6.29 15.12
N SER A 224 -28.83 -5.23 14.47
CA SER A 224 -29.83 -5.21 13.41
C SER A 224 -29.56 -4.10 12.40
N GLU A 225 -30.12 -4.20 11.22
CA GLU A 225 -30.07 -3.16 10.15
C GLU A 225 -28.65 -2.68 9.79
N GLY A 226 -27.64 -3.56 9.99
CA GLY A 226 -26.25 -3.26 9.71
C GLY A 226 -25.53 -2.52 10.86
N GLN A 227 -26.18 -2.32 12.01
CA GLN A 227 -25.57 -1.75 13.21
C GLN A 227 -25.36 -2.85 14.25
N ILE A 228 -24.12 -3.02 14.73
CA ILE A 228 -23.83 -3.87 15.87
C ILE A 228 -24.17 -3.12 17.16
N THR A 229 -24.61 -3.88 18.18
CA THR A 229 -24.83 -3.39 19.53
C THR A 229 -23.93 -4.09 20.52
N ALA A 230 -23.46 -5.30 20.17
CA ALA A 230 -22.51 -6.06 20.95
C ALA A 230 -21.78 -7.07 20.07
N VAL A 231 -20.63 -7.54 20.53
CA VAL A 231 -19.93 -8.71 20.02
C VAL A 231 -19.94 -9.82 21.07
N THR A 232 -20.07 -11.06 20.62
CA THR A 232 -19.88 -12.22 21.47
C THR A 232 -18.43 -12.66 21.41
N LEU A 233 -17.78 -12.74 22.56
CA LEU A 233 -16.39 -13.15 22.73
C LEU A 233 -16.33 -14.50 23.47
N LYS A 234 -15.23 -15.25 23.25
CA LYS A 234 -14.88 -16.44 24.02
C LYS A 234 -13.49 -16.29 24.62
N GLY A 235 -13.40 -16.32 25.94
CA GLY A 235 -12.15 -16.32 26.69
C GLY A 235 -11.46 -17.69 26.70
N ALA A 236 -10.47 -17.83 27.57
CA ALA A 236 -9.72 -19.08 27.74
C ALA A 236 -10.60 -20.25 28.25
N ASP A 237 -11.62 -19.94 29.02
CA ASP A 237 -12.62 -20.92 29.55
C ASP A 237 -13.65 -21.37 28.51
N GLN A 238 -13.56 -20.81 27.26
CA GLN A 238 -14.50 -21.06 26.15
C GLN A 238 -15.97 -20.68 26.45
N GLN A 239 -16.26 -20.05 27.60
CA GLN A 239 -17.58 -19.53 27.86
C GLN A 239 -17.83 -18.26 27.06
N PRO A 240 -18.95 -18.16 26.35
CA PRO A 240 -19.29 -16.95 25.62
C PRO A 240 -19.76 -15.84 26.56
N PHE A 241 -19.28 -14.62 26.30
CA PHE A 241 -19.79 -13.42 26.94
C PHE A 241 -19.93 -12.30 25.91
N ASP A 242 -20.86 -11.39 26.15
CA ASP A 242 -21.09 -10.26 25.26
C ASP A 242 -20.37 -9.02 25.75
N LEU A 243 -19.82 -8.28 24.81
CA LEU A 243 -19.24 -6.96 25.02
C LEU A 243 -19.99 -5.94 24.17
N GLU A 244 -20.58 -4.96 24.79
CA GLU A 244 -21.27 -3.88 24.09
C GLU A 244 -20.28 -3.03 23.29
N CYS A 245 -20.58 -2.78 22.04
CA CYS A 245 -19.83 -1.88 21.17
C CYS A 245 -20.71 -1.35 20.04
N ASP A 246 -20.32 -0.20 19.49
CA ASP A 246 -21.03 0.45 18.40
C ASP A 246 -20.35 0.17 17.05
N ASP A 247 -19.02 -0.06 17.07
CA ASP A 247 -18.22 -0.40 15.89
C ASP A 247 -17.20 -1.50 16.19
N LEU A 248 -16.94 -2.33 15.18
CA LEU A 248 -15.89 -3.32 15.14
C LEU A 248 -14.87 -2.96 14.05
N LEU A 249 -13.62 -2.77 14.44
CA LEU A 249 -12.47 -2.71 13.55
C LEU A 249 -11.77 -4.07 13.52
N ALA A 250 -11.79 -4.75 12.38
CA ALA A 250 -11.28 -6.11 12.25
C ALA A 250 -9.91 -6.13 11.52
N PHE A 251 -8.83 -6.18 12.28
CA PHE A 251 -7.45 -6.20 11.76
C PHE A 251 -6.84 -7.61 11.81
N TYR A 252 -7.42 -8.53 11.04
CA TYR A 252 -6.95 -9.91 10.89
C TYR A 252 -5.85 -10.08 9.82
N GLY A 253 -5.38 -8.96 9.25
CA GLY A 253 -4.42 -8.91 8.16
C GLY A 253 -5.08 -8.87 6.79
N LEU A 254 -4.24 -8.78 5.76
CA LEU A 254 -4.67 -8.74 4.37
C LEU A 254 -4.38 -10.07 3.68
N THR A 255 -5.25 -10.45 2.77
CA THR A 255 -4.92 -11.45 1.75
C THR A 255 -4.38 -10.69 0.56
N MET A 256 -3.17 -11.01 0.17
CA MET A 256 -2.47 -10.42 -0.96
C MET A 256 -2.51 -11.40 -2.12
N LYS A 257 -2.88 -10.93 -3.33
CA LYS A 257 -2.91 -11.72 -4.55
C LYS A 257 -2.15 -11.00 -5.64
N LEU A 258 -1.18 -11.67 -6.24
CA LEU A 258 -0.45 -11.13 -7.39
C LEU A 258 -1.37 -10.93 -8.60
N GLY A 259 -2.45 -11.69 -8.68
CA GLY A 259 -3.34 -11.67 -9.84
C GLY A 259 -2.59 -12.07 -11.11
N PRO A 260 -2.88 -11.43 -12.25
CA PRO A 260 -2.26 -11.76 -13.54
C PRO A 260 -0.73 -11.65 -13.56
N ILE A 261 -0.13 -10.86 -12.66
CA ILE A 261 1.35 -10.73 -12.56
C ILE A 261 2.03 -12.09 -12.37
N ALA A 262 1.35 -13.04 -11.72
CA ALA A 262 1.87 -14.39 -11.51
C ALA A 262 2.12 -15.18 -12.80
N ASP A 263 1.44 -14.81 -13.89
CA ASP A 263 1.46 -15.53 -15.17
C ASP A 263 2.37 -14.86 -16.23
N TRP A 264 3.09 -13.78 -15.88
CA TRP A 264 3.93 -13.03 -16.83
C TRP A 264 5.34 -13.61 -17.04
N GLY A 265 5.59 -14.84 -16.56
CA GLY A 265 6.90 -15.50 -16.69
C GLY A 265 7.98 -14.94 -15.77
N LEU A 266 7.59 -14.18 -14.75
CA LEU A 266 8.50 -13.69 -13.73
C LEU A 266 8.85 -14.81 -12.73
N ASN A 267 10.08 -14.84 -12.27
CA ASN A 267 10.44 -15.67 -11.14
C ASN A 267 9.69 -15.22 -9.90
N LEU A 268 9.14 -16.18 -9.16
CA LEU A 268 8.43 -15.93 -7.92
C LEU A 268 9.02 -16.74 -6.76
N HIS A 269 9.10 -16.13 -5.59
CA HIS A 269 9.43 -16.77 -4.33
C HIS A 269 8.41 -16.33 -3.28
N GLU A 270 7.63 -17.27 -2.75
CA GLU A 270 6.55 -16.99 -1.77
C GLU A 270 5.58 -15.87 -2.21
N ASN A 271 5.18 -15.86 -3.47
CA ASN A 271 4.36 -14.80 -4.10
C ASN A 271 5.02 -13.41 -4.12
N LEU A 272 6.34 -13.34 -4.06
CA LEU A 272 7.11 -12.10 -4.23
C LEU A 272 8.05 -12.26 -5.42
N ILE A 273 8.42 -11.15 -6.05
CA ILE A 273 9.29 -11.12 -7.22
C ILE A 273 10.75 -10.94 -6.73
N PRO A 274 11.64 -11.93 -6.89
CA PRO A 274 13.06 -11.74 -6.65
C PRO A 274 13.64 -10.72 -7.61
N THR A 275 14.45 -9.78 -7.10
CA THR A 275 15.12 -8.75 -7.90
C THR A 275 16.60 -8.65 -7.59
N ASP A 276 17.39 -8.21 -8.57
CA ASP A 276 18.78 -7.83 -8.37
C ASP A 276 18.85 -6.48 -7.65
N THR A 277 19.44 -6.44 -6.47
CA THR A 277 19.52 -5.25 -5.62
C THR A 277 20.36 -4.10 -6.19
N ALA A 278 21.18 -4.37 -7.23
CA ALA A 278 21.96 -3.32 -7.87
C ALA A 278 21.11 -2.47 -8.85
N LYS A 279 20.00 -3.01 -9.35
CA LYS A 279 19.20 -2.38 -10.41
C LYS A 279 17.71 -2.63 -10.33
N PHE A 280 17.24 -3.47 -9.42
CA PHE A 280 15.86 -3.89 -9.21
C PHE A 280 15.14 -4.42 -10.46
N GLU A 281 15.93 -5.03 -11.36
CA GLU A 281 15.45 -5.71 -12.54
C GLU A 281 15.06 -7.16 -12.20
N THR A 282 14.01 -7.65 -12.83
CA THR A 282 13.54 -9.04 -12.69
C THR A 282 14.39 -9.99 -13.56
N ASN A 283 13.96 -11.26 -13.69
CA ASN A 283 14.54 -12.20 -14.66
C ASN A 283 14.24 -11.83 -16.12
N VAL A 284 13.31 -10.90 -16.37
CA VAL A 284 12.97 -10.42 -17.72
C VAL A 284 13.58 -9.03 -17.93
N PRO A 285 14.59 -8.88 -18.82
CA PRO A 285 15.21 -7.59 -19.11
C PRO A 285 14.20 -6.53 -19.52
N GLY A 286 14.28 -5.34 -18.91
CA GLY A 286 13.34 -4.24 -19.11
C GLY A 286 12.11 -4.28 -18.19
N ILE A 287 11.89 -5.36 -17.44
CA ILE A 287 10.88 -5.42 -16.39
C ILE A 287 11.56 -5.25 -15.03
N PHE A 288 11.16 -4.22 -14.30
CA PHE A 288 11.60 -3.88 -12.95
C PHE A 288 10.50 -4.14 -11.94
N ALA A 289 10.87 -4.40 -10.70
CA ALA A 289 9.92 -4.50 -9.62
C ALA A 289 10.49 -3.84 -8.36
N VAL A 290 9.63 -3.10 -7.61
CA VAL A 290 10.02 -2.30 -6.45
C VAL A 290 8.91 -2.27 -5.40
N GLY A 291 9.25 -1.94 -4.15
CA GLY A 291 8.31 -1.86 -3.04
C GLY A 291 8.01 -3.22 -2.41
N ASP A 292 6.81 -3.38 -1.86
CA ASP A 292 6.48 -4.57 -1.06
C ASP A 292 6.27 -5.86 -1.87
N ILE A 293 6.16 -5.73 -3.20
CA ILE A 293 5.96 -6.87 -4.11
C ILE A 293 7.24 -7.68 -4.35
N ILE A 294 8.40 -7.14 -3.99
CA ILE A 294 9.69 -7.78 -4.23
C ILE A 294 10.27 -8.47 -3.01
N THR A 295 11.24 -9.34 -3.26
CA THR A 295 12.06 -9.98 -2.23
C THR A 295 13.53 -10.00 -2.63
N TYR A 296 14.38 -9.80 -1.64
CA TYR A 296 15.84 -9.95 -1.68
C TYR A 296 16.37 -10.09 -0.24
N PRO A 297 17.60 -10.59 -0.03
CA PRO A 297 18.19 -10.69 1.31
C PRO A 297 18.25 -9.32 2.01
N GLY A 298 17.63 -9.20 3.19
CA GLY A 298 17.58 -7.95 3.94
C GLY A 298 16.45 -7.00 3.53
N LYS A 299 15.48 -7.43 2.71
CA LYS A 299 14.32 -6.61 2.33
C LYS A 299 13.51 -6.17 3.55
N LEU A 300 13.33 -4.87 3.68
CA LEU A 300 12.39 -4.24 4.60
C LEU A 300 11.17 -3.73 3.81
N LYS A 301 9.97 -4.10 4.25
CA LYS A 301 8.70 -3.63 3.65
C LYS A 301 8.35 -2.24 4.21
N LEU A 302 9.16 -1.25 3.84
CA LEU A 302 9.00 0.15 4.20
C LEU A 302 8.86 1.00 2.93
N ILE A 303 8.10 2.08 3.01
CA ILE A 303 7.97 3.06 1.90
C ILE A 303 9.36 3.61 1.53
N LEU A 304 10.17 3.93 2.53
CA LEU A 304 11.56 4.38 2.36
C LEU A 304 12.40 3.42 1.49
N SER A 305 12.32 2.11 1.76
CA SER A 305 13.05 1.11 0.96
C SER A 305 12.60 1.15 -0.49
N GLY A 306 11.29 1.24 -0.72
CA GLY A 306 10.71 1.35 -2.06
C GLY A 306 11.16 2.61 -2.83
N PHE A 307 11.37 3.72 -2.16
CA PHE A 307 11.91 4.94 -2.79
C PHE A 307 13.34 4.72 -3.29
N HIS A 308 14.20 4.14 -2.48
CA HIS A 308 15.56 3.80 -2.90
C HIS A 308 15.58 2.81 -4.08
N GLU A 309 14.72 1.79 -4.03
CA GLU A 309 14.58 0.79 -5.07
C GLU A 309 14.14 1.44 -6.41
N ALA A 310 13.17 2.36 -6.36
CA ALA A 310 12.69 3.09 -7.53
C ALA A 310 13.80 3.93 -8.18
N ALA A 311 14.66 4.59 -7.36
CA ALA A 311 15.77 5.38 -7.86
C ALA A 311 16.77 4.52 -8.65
N LEU A 312 17.17 3.36 -8.13
CA LEU A 312 18.10 2.46 -8.84
C LEU A 312 17.46 1.82 -10.09
N ALA A 313 16.17 1.45 -10.01
CA ALA A 313 15.42 0.94 -11.16
C ALA A 313 15.37 1.98 -12.30
N ALA A 314 15.09 3.26 -11.99
CA ALA A 314 15.05 4.34 -12.97
C ALA A 314 16.41 4.54 -13.67
N GLN A 315 17.51 4.49 -12.91
CA GLN A 315 18.87 4.60 -13.49
C GLN A 315 19.13 3.47 -14.51
N ARG A 316 18.71 2.24 -14.21
CA ARG A 316 18.84 1.11 -15.12
C ARG A 316 17.87 1.21 -16.31
N ALA A 317 16.64 1.66 -16.08
CA ALA A 317 15.61 1.84 -17.10
C ALA A 317 16.07 2.81 -18.21
N HIS A 318 16.81 3.87 -17.86
CA HIS A 318 17.38 4.81 -18.81
C HIS A 318 18.19 4.12 -19.91
N HIS A 319 18.90 3.05 -19.59
CA HIS A 319 19.71 2.31 -20.55
C HIS A 319 18.86 1.67 -21.68
N TYR A 320 17.65 1.23 -21.36
CA TYR A 320 16.72 0.65 -22.36
C TYR A 320 15.98 1.73 -23.14
N VAL A 321 15.60 2.83 -22.50
CA VAL A 321 14.90 3.93 -23.18
C VAL A 321 15.83 4.68 -24.12
N TYR A 322 17.04 4.95 -23.67
CA TYR A 322 18.07 5.71 -24.39
C TYR A 322 19.40 4.97 -24.51
N PRO A 323 19.46 3.85 -25.28
CA PRO A 323 20.65 2.98 -25.31
C PRO A 323 21.92 3.67 -25.80
N HIS A 324 21.78 4.75 -26.57
CA HIS A 324 22.93 5.52 -27.13
C HIS A 324 23.27 6.78 -26.34
N LYS A 325 22.50 7.12 -25.29
CA LYS A 325 22.80 8.26 -24.44
C LYS A 325 23.58 7.83 -23.21
N LYS A 326 24.74 8.43 -23.01
CA LYS A 326 25.48 8.22 -21.76
C LYS A 326 24.69 8.85 -20.61
N LEU A 327 24.41 8.05 -19.59
CA LEU A 327 23.82 8.54 -18.36
C LEU A 327 24.88 9.38 -17.61
N LEU A 328 24.61 10.65 -17.43
CA LEU A 328 25.43 11.54 -16.60
C LEU A 328 24.71 11.72 -15.26
N LEU A 329 25.38 11.32 -14.19
CA LEU A 329 24.87 11.60 -12.84
C LEU A 329 24.92 13.12 -12.63
N GLN A 330 23.77 13.75 -12.58
CA GLN A 330 23.61 15.17 -12.32
C GLN A 330 22.85 15.36 -11.01
N TYR A 331 23.40 16.18 -10.13
CA TYR A 331 22.69 16.57 -8.91
C TYR A 331 21.48 17.44 -9.27
N THR A 332 20.34 17.21 -8.62
CA THR A 332 19.11 17.97 -8.83
C THR A 332 19.30 19.48 -8.66
N THR A 333 20.14 19.88 -7.71
CA THR A 333 20.48 21.28 -7.42
C THR A 333 21.23 22.00 -8.56
N SER A 334 21.90 21.27 -9.45
CA SER A 334 22.66 21.83 -10.58
C SER A 334 21.98 21.59 -11.93
N SER A 335 20.80 20.96 -11.96
CA SER A 335 20.04 20.70 -13.17
C SER A 335 19.15 21.90 -13.53
N THR A 336 19.60 22.74 -14.44
CA THR A 336 18.81 23.89 -14.93
C THR A 336 17.54 23.47 -15.68
N SER A 337 17.52 22.28 -16.31
CA SER A 337 16.33 21.70 -16.93
C SER A 337 15.28 21.32 -15.90
N LEU A 338 15.70 20.70 -14.79
CA LEU A 338 14.82 20.36 -13.68
C LEU A 338 14.29 21.63 -12.99
N GLN A 339 15.15 22.61 -12.72
CA GLN A 339 14.75 23.87 -12.11
C GLN A 339 13.65 24.57 -12.91
N ARG A 340 13.77 24.60 -14.27
CA ARG A 340 12.71 25.13 -15.14
C ARG A 340 11.40 24.31 -15.04
N LYS A 341 11.47 22.96 -15.03
CA LYS A 341 10.28 22.12 -14.86
C LYS A 341 9.59 22.34 -13.51
N LEU A 342 10.38 22.57 -12.47
CA LEU A 342 9.89 22.87 -11.11
C LEU A 342 9.45 24.33 -10.92
N GLY A 343 9.69 25.21 -11.90
CA GLY A 343 9.35 26.64 -11.79
C GLY A 343 10.19 27.41 -10.77
N VAL A 344 11.43 26.96 -10.49
CA VAL A 344 12.37 27.58 -9.52
C VAL A 344 13.63 28.13 -10.17
N ALA A 345 13.69 28.19 -11.51
CA ALA A 345 14.77 28.77 -12.31
C ALA A 345 14.39 30.11 -12.85
#